data_b8728f72ac058f855bfdde27de27e11a
#
_entry.id   b8728f72ac058f855bfdde27de27e11a
#
_cell.length_a   1.000
_cell.length_b   1.000
_cell.length_c   1.000
_cell.angle_alpha   90.00
_cell.angle_beta   90.00
_cell.angle_gamma   90.00
#
_symmetry.space_group_name_H-M   'P 1'
#
loop_
_entity.id
_entity.type
_entity.pdbx_description
1 polymer ?
#
loop_
_entity_poly.entity_id
_entity_poly.type
_entity_poly.pdbx_seq_one_letter_code
_entity_poly.pdbx_strand_id
1 'polypeptide(L)'
;MFDFILVPFGYVIRFFYSLTDNYLFAILLFALVMEIILLPLAIKQQKNQIKQAKLQPKVMAIRKKYAGRTDQATQQKMQQETMEMYQRENFNPASGCGTLIIQLPIIMCLYSVITQPLRYICNIPATQITALKNFITGTTESGGLGIALDARNVEIDIINYIKNNMSLFDRFVEHAPDLEGAVLPNFTVMGLDLSKTPMPSLNPFNWLVVIPIITFIVMIVSQKIMQKFSYQSPETQQAQNGCSMKVMQWSMPLVSVAIEFGLASAIGVYWIFRSILQTIERIIISKLMPLPKFTEEDYKEAERQANMSNKQRKREASGKFVRSLHHIDDEEYIERHKEDLAALEEAEKPVAKKEVKNTPDKNEGKTDAKDAPAPIKNDEKGSYKKK
;
A
#
# COMPACT_ATOMS: atom_id res chain seq x y z
N MET A 1 6.86 22.98 8.48
CA MET A 1 7.14 21.80 9.31
C MET A 1 7.89 20.69 8.54
N PHE A 2 7.71 20.56 7.22
CA PHE A 2 8.37 19.52 6.39
C PHE A 2 9.62 20.02 5.64
N ASP A 3 10.16 21.22 5.96
CA ASP A 3 11.29 21.81 5.23
C ASP A 3 12.54 20.92 5.22
N PHE A 4 12.74 20.12 6.27
CA PHE A 4 13.88 19.18 6.35
C PHE A 4 13.84 18.08 5.26
N ILE A 5 12.64 17.79 4.67
CA ILE A 5 12.49 16.89 3.53
C ILE A 5 12.41 17.69 2.22
N LEU A 6 11.71 18.83 2.24
CA LEU A 6 11.47 19.65 1.04
C LEU A 6 12.77 20.26 0.48
N VAL A 7 13.66 20.73 1.35
CA VAL A 7 14.94 21.32 0.95
C VAL A 7 15.83 20.30 0.21
N PRO A 8 16.07 19.07 0.71
CA PRO A 8 16.79 18.06 -0.06
C PRO A 8 16.16 17.74 -1.41
N PHE A 9 14.83 17.66 -1.50
CA PHE A 9 14.14 17.40 -2.76
C PHE A 9 14.34 18.54 -3.77
N GLY A 10 14.21 19.78 -3.31
CA GLY A 10 14.50 20.96 -4.12
C GLY A 10 15.95 20.98 -4.61
N TYR A 11 16.90 20.65 -3.72
CA TYR A 11 18.31 20.54 -4.08
C TYR A 11 18.58 19.50 -5.19
N VAL A 12 17.96 18.32 -5.12
CA VAL A 12 18.10 17.28 -6.13
C VAL A 12 17.56 17.75 -7.48
N ILE A 13 16.37 18.36 -7.52
CA ILE A 13 15.79 18.91 -8.77
C ILE A 13 16.68 20.02 -9.32
N ARG A 14 17.12 20.97 -8.48
CA ARG A 14 18.03 22.04 -8.86
C ARG A 14 19.33 21.50 -9.45
N PHE A 15 19.96 20.52 -8.80
CA PHE A 15 21.18 19.87 -9.29
C PHE A 15 20.98 19.28 -10.68
N PHE A 16 19.92 18.51 -10.91
CA PHE A 16 19.64 17.97 -12.22
C PHE A 16 19.24 19.03 -13.24
N TYR A 17 18.54 20.06 -12.84
CA TYR A 17 18.23 21.17 -13.71
C TYR A 17 19.50 21.92 -14.15
N SER A 18 20.44 22.19 -13.25
CA SER A 18 21.72 22.83 -13.59
C SER A 18 22.60 21.97 -14.51
N LEU A 19 22.41 20.63 -14.49
CA LEU A 19 23.16 19.71 -15.34
C LEU A 19 22.58 19.57 -16.74
N THR A 20 21.24 19.62 -16.87
CA THR A 20 20.54 19.30 -18.12
C THR A 20 19.96 20.52 -18.83
N ASP A 21 19.84 21.64 -18.11
CA ASP A 21 19.13 22.86 -18.53
C ASP A 21 17.71 22.58 -19.09
N ASN A 22 17.15 21.45 -18.68
CA ASN A 22 15.84 20.99 -19.13
C ASN A 22 15.00 20.46 -17.97
N TYR A 23 13.86 21.11 -17.72
CA TYR A 23 13.02 20.79 -16.59
C TYR A 23 12.41 19.39 -16.68
N LEU A 24 12.10 18.90 -17.89
CA LEU A 24 11.57 17.54 -18.11
C LEU A 24 12.60 16.48 -17.67
N PHE A 25 13.87 16.63 -18.11
CA PHE A 25 14.92 15.71 -17.72
C PHE A 25 15.25 15.80 -16.22
N ALA A 26 15.18 17.00 -15.64
CA ALA A 26 15.34 17.15 -14.19
C ALA A 26 14.27 16.37 -13.40
N ILE A 27 13.00 16.43 -13.82
CA ILE A 27 11.91 15.64 -13.23
C ILE A 27 12.14 14.13 -13.42
N LEU A 28 12.56 13.69 -14.60
CA LEU A 28 12.85 12.28 -14.89
C LEU A 28 13.97 11.75 -13.99
N LEU A 29 15.09 12.48 -13.90
CA LEU A 29 16.23 12.10 -13.06
C LEU A 29 15.86 12.13 -11.57
N PHE A 30 15.06 13.10 -11.14
CA PHE A 30 14.51 13.13 -9.80
C PHE A 30 13.64 11.89 -9.50
N ALA A 31 12.74 11.53 -10.43
CA ALA A 31 11.92 10.33 -10.29
C ALA A 31 12.78 9.07 -10.17
N LEU A 32 13.84 8.96 -10.98
CA LEU A 32 14.78 7.84 -10.93
C LEU A 32 15.51 7.76 -9.58
N VAL A 33 16.01 8.88 -9.06
CA VAL A 33 16.66 8.92 -7.74
C VAL A 33 15.70 8.51 -6.64
N MET A 34 14.45 8.98 -6.69
CA MET A 34 13.42 8.61 -5.72
C MET A 34 13.12 7.11 -5.76
N GLU A 35 13.08 6.49 -6.94
CA GLU A 35 12.85 5.06 -7.09
C GLU A 35 14.02 4.25 -6.54
N ILE A 36 15.27 4.70 -6.75
CA ILE A 36 16.47 4.09 -6.17
C ILE A 36 16.44 4.17 -4.62
N ILE A 37 16.05 5.32 -4.06
CA ILE A 37 15.92 5.48 -2.60
C ILE A 37 14.85 4.55 -2.03
N LEU A 38 13.76 4.32 -2.78
CA LEU A 38 12.64 3.46 -2.37
C LEU A 38 12.87 1.98 -2.68
N LEU A 39 13.90 1.61 -3.43
CA LEU A 39 14.22 0.24 -3.82
C LEU A 39 14.28 -0.76 -2.64
N PRO A 40 14.92 -0.45 -1.47
CA PRO A 40 14.92 -1.34 -0.32
C PRO A 40 13.50 -1.65 0.18
N LEU A 41 12.60 -0.68 0.10
CA LEU A 41 11.19 -0.85 0.47
C LEU A 41 10.47 -1.77 -0.54
N ALA A 42 10.70 -1.60 -1.83
CA ALA A 42 10.14 -2.44 -2.88
C ALA A 42 10.61 -3.90 -2.75
N ILE A 43 11.89 -4.13 -2.42
CA ILE A 43 12.42 -5.46 -2.10
C ILE A 43 11.72 -6.07 -0.88
N LYS A 44 11.50 -5.30 0.17
CA LYS A 44 10.76 -5.76 1.36
C LYS A 44 9.32 -6.14 1.02
N GLN A 45 8.67 -5.37 0.16
CA GLN A 45 7.32 -5.66 -0.33
C GLN A 45 7.28 -6.95 -1.14
N GLN A 46 8.26 -7.19 -2.03
CA GLN A 46 8.37 -8.44 -2.78
C GLN A 46 8.52 -9.64 -1.84
N LYS A 47 9.39 -9.54 -0.82
CA LYS A 47 9.54 -10.59 0.20
C LYS A 47 8.22 -10.87 0.94
N ASN A 48 7.45 -9.83 1.26
CA ASN A 48 6.13 -9.99 1.88
C ASN A 48 5.13 -10.67 0.93
N GLN A 49 5.14 -10.33 -0.37
CA GLN A 49 4.30 -11.01 -1.37
C GLN A 49 4.68 -12.48 -1.55
N ILE A 50 5.98 -12.82 -1.52
CA ILE A 50 6.44 -14.21 -1.55
C ILE A 50 5.96 -14.97 -0.31
N LYS A 51 6.04 -14.36 0.90
CA LYS A 51 5.49 -14.97 2.11
C LYS A 51 3.98 -15.20 1.99
N GLN A 52 3.24 -14.21 1.52
CA GLN A 52 1.80 -14.33 1.29
C GLN A 52 1.47 -15.43 0.28
N ALA A 53 2.22 -15.49 -0.83
CA ALA A 53 2.06 -16.52 -1.83
C ALA A 53 2.28 -17.93 -1.26
N LYS A 54 3.29 -18.13 -0.41
CA LYS A 54 3.56 -19.41 0.26
C LYS A 54 2.39 -19.90 1.14
N LEU A 55 1.55 -19.00 1.60
CA LEU A 55 0.36 -19.35 2.40
C LEU A 55 -0.88 -19.66 1.54
N GLN A 56 -0.78 -19.50 0.21
CA GLN A 56 -1.89 -19.74 -0.71
C GLN A 56 -2.54 -21.12 -0.58
N PRO A 57 -1.79 -22.24 -0.54
CA PRO A 57 -2.39 -23.57 -0.38
C PRO A 57 -3.21 -23.68 0.92
N LYS A 58 -2.70 -23.11 2.03
CA LYS A 58 -3.39 -23.13 3.32
C LYS A 58 -4.67 -22.30 3.31
N VAL A 59 -4.66 -21.13 2.68
CA VAL A 59 -5.86 -20.30 2.47
C VAL A 59 -6.89 -21.03 1.64
N MET A 60 -6.47 -21.70 0.54
CA MET A 60 -7.37 -22.47 -0.32
C MET A 60 -7.99 -23.67 0.42
N ALA A 61 -7.22 -24.34 1.27
CA ALA A 61 -7.73 -25.43 2.10
C ALA A 61 -8.81 -24.98 3.09
N ILE A 62 -8.59 -23.83 3.76
CA ILE A 62 -9.61 -23.23 4.63
C ILE A 62 -10.87 -22.89 3.83
N ARG A 63 -10.74 -22.26 2.67
CA ARG A 63 -11.89 -21.92 1.82
C ARG A 63 -12.67 -23.13 1.35
N LYS A 64 -11.97 -24.21 0.95
CA LYS A 64 -12.60 -25.46 0.52
C LYS A 64 -13.44 -26.07 1.64
N LYS A 65 -12.99 -25.96 2.90
CA LYS A 65 -13.73 -26.40 4.09
C LYS A 65 -15.08 -25.70 4.25
N TYR A 66 -15.17 -24.44 3.82
CA TYR A 66 -16.38 -23.60 3.91
C TYR A 66 -17.11 -23.44 2.57
N ALA A 67 -16.67 -24.15 1.51
CA ALA A 67 -17.28 -24.07 0.20
C ALA A 67 -18.76 -24.48 0.23
N GLY A 68 -19.58 -23.79 -0.54
CA GLY A 68 -21.04 -24.05 -0.62
C GLY A 68 -21.89 -23.41 0.50
N ARG A 69 -21.27 -22.76 1.47
CA ARG A 69 -21.99 -22.05 2.53
C ARG A 69 -21.83 -20.53 2.34
N THR A 70 -22.96 -19.82 2.20
CA THR A 70 -22.98 -18.38 1.89
C THR A 70 -23.50 -17.55 3.06
N ASP A 71 -23.89 -18.18 4.16
CA ASP A 71 -24.38 -17.51 5.36
C ASP A 71 -23.31 -16.63 6.02
N GLN A 72 -23.70 -15.48 6.54
CA GLN A 72 -22.80 -14.48 7.13
C GLN A 72 -21.97 -15.05 8.28
N ALA A 73 -22.55 -15.91 9.12
CA ALA A 73 -21.86 -16.54 10.24
C ALA A 73 -20.72 -17.46 9.78
N THR A 74 -20.91 -18.22 8.68
CA THR A 74 -19.88 -19.06 8.08
C THR A 74 -18.78 -18.21 7.44
N GLN A 75 -19.13 -17.11 6.76
CA GLN A 75 -18.16 -16.16 6.20
C GLN A 75 -17.26 -15.56 7.30
N GLN A 76 -17.83 -15.16 8.43
CA GLN A 76 -17.06 -14.65 9.57
C GLN A 76 -16.12 -15.71 10.16
N LYS A 77 -16.57 -16.95 10.31
CA LYS A 77 -15.73 -18.07 10.78
C LYS A 77 -14.57 -18.35 9.82
N MET A 78 -14.80 -18.35 8.52
CA MET A 78 -13.77 -18.51 7.51
C MET A 78 -12.71 -17.40 7.60
N GLN A 79 -13.15 -16.14 7.74
CA GLN A 79 -12.24 -15.00 7.90
C GLN A 79 -11.44 -15.11 9.20
N GLN A 80 -12.09 -15.51 10.30
CA GLN A 80 -11.40 -15.71 11.59
C GLN A 80 -10.36 -16.83 11.49
N GLU A 81 -10.69 -18.00 10.93
CA GLU A 81 -9.75 -19.11 10.76
C GLU A 81 -8.57 -18.73 9.83
N THR A 82 -8.84 -17.93 8.78
CA THR A 82 -7.79 -17.41 7.91
C THR A 82 -6.87 -16.44 8.67
N MET A 83 -7.41 -15.55 9.49
CA MET A 83 -6.62 -14.63 10.31
C MET A 83 -5.79 -15.36 11.37
N GLU A 84 -6.36 -16.37 12.03
CA GLU A 84 -5.62 -17.23 12.97
C GLU A 84 -4.47 -17.98 12.27
N MET A 85 -4.69 -18.46 11.06
CA MET A 85 -3.65 -19.09 10.24
C MET A 85 -2.53 -18.09 9.94
N TYR A 86 -2.83 -16.87 9.53
CA TYR A 86 -1.82 -15.83 9.30
C TYR A 86 -1.02 -15.51 10.58
N GLN A 87 -1.67 -15.43 11.73
CA GLN A 87 -1.01 -15.22 13.01
C GLN A 87 -0.05 -16.36 13.37
N ARG A 88 -0.46 -17.62 13.17
CA ARG A 88 0.40 -18.81 13.41
C ARG A 88 1.63 -18.83 12.52
N GLU A 89 1.50 -18.36 11.27
CA GLU A 89 2.59 -18.29 10.29
C GLU A 89 3.42 -17.00 10.43
N ASN A 90 3.19 -16.19 11.47
CA ASN A 90 3.85 -14.91 11.69
C ASN A 90 3.77 -13.99 10.44
N PHE A 91 2.63 -14.00 9.76
CA PHE A 91 2.34 -13.15 8.61
C PHE A 91 1.32 -12.06 8.97
N ASN A 92 1.68 -10.81 8.69
CA ASN A 92 0.77 -9.68 8.85
C ASN A 92 0.24 -9.23 7.48
N PRO A 93 -1.05 -9.44 7.16
CA PRO A 93 -1.64 -9.04 5.88
C PRO A 93 -1.63 -7.51 5.68
N ALA A 94 -1.66 -6.72 6.76
CA ALA A 94 -1.60 -5.27 6.69
C ALA A 94 -0.22 -4.72 6.27
N SER A 95 0.84 -5.54 6.28
CA SER A 95 2.18 -5.09 5.87
C SER A 95 2.28 -4.63 4.41
N GLY A 96 1.33 -5.02 3.56
CA GLY A 96 1.22 -4.55 2.17
C GLY A 96 0.74 -3.09 2.03
N CYS A 97 0.00 -2.56 3.00
CA CYS A 97 -0.55 -1.21 2.95
C CYS A 97 0.47 -0.12 3.32
N GLY A 98 1.64 -0.48 3.88
CA GLY A 98 2.67 0.46 4.30
C GLY A 98 3.20 1.37 3.18
N THR A 99 3.13 0.92 1.94
CA THR A 99 3.53 1.71 0.76
C THR A 99 2.70 2.96 0.58
N LEU A 100 1.38 2.86 0.75
CA LEU A 100 0.49 4.00 0.59
C LEU A 100 0.79 5.09 1.63
N ILE A 101 1.11 4.67 2.86
CA ILE A 101 1.43 5.60 3.96
C ILE A 101 2.72 6.39 3.65
N ILE A 102 3.72 5.75 3.06
CA ILE A 102 4.98 6.41 2.68
C ILE A 102 4.80 7.25 1.42
N GLN A 103 3.93 6.81 0.50
CA GLN A 103 3.69 7.47 -0.76
C GLN A 103 3.07 8.87 -0.62
N LEU A 104 2.09 9.04 0.28
CA LEU A 104 1.37 10.30 0.43
C LEU A 104 2.30 11.46 0.83
N PRO A 105 3.18 11.36 1.85
CA PRO A 105 4.15 12.40 2.16
C PRO A 105 5.06 12.76 0.98
N ILE A 106 5.53 11.76 0.20
CA ILE A 106 6.40 12.01 -0.96
C ILE A 106 5.68 12.84 -2.02
N ILE A 107 4.43 12.50 -2.34
CA ILE A 107 3.62 13.28 -3.29
C ILE A 107 3.41 14.71 -2.79
N MET A 108 3.10 14.89 -1.50
CA MET A 108 2.90 16.20 -0.90
C MET A 108 4.19 17.05 -0.95
N CYS A 109 5.33 16.42 -0.65
CA CYS A 109 6.63 17.09 -0.75
C CYS A 109 6.95 17.49 -2.19
N LEU A 110 6.75 16.58 -3.14
CA LEU A 110 6.98 16.88 -4.56
C LEU A 110 6.07 18.00 -5.05
N TYR A 111 4.78 17.94 -4.70
CA TYR A 111 3.84 19.01 -5.01
C TYR A 111 4.34 20.37 -4.49
N SER A 112 4.79 20.43 -3.24
CA SER A 112 5.32 21.66 -2.65
C SER A 112 6.58 22.17 -3.37
N VAL A 113 7.50 21.29 -3.78
CA VAL A 113 8.72 21.69 -4.50
C VAL A 113 8.39 22.22 -5.90
N ILE A 114 7.44 21.59 -6.60
CA ILE A 114 7.04 22.02 -7.95
C ILE A 114 6.27 23.32 -7.93
N THR A 115 5.39 23.54 -6.94
CA THR A 115 4.58 24.76 -6.83
C THR A 115 5.29 25.92 -6.15
N GLN A 116 6.43 25.67 -5.46
CA GLN A 116 7.24 26.67 -4.78
C GLN A 116 8.69 26.66 -5.28
N PRO A 117 8.92 26.86 -6.59
CA PRO A 117 10.24 26.75 -7.21
C PRO A 117 11.23 27.85 -6.78
N LEU A 118 10.76 29.05 -6.45
CA LEU A 118 11.63 30.12 -5.91
C LEU A 118 12.28 29.70 -4.60
N ARG A 119 11.48 29.09 -3.73
CA ARG A 119 11.94 28.64 -2.41
C ARG A 119 12.86 27.43 -2.49
N TYR A 120 12.45 26.37 -3.19
CA TYR A 120 13.13 25.06 -3.13
C TYR A 120 14.11 24.83 -4.28
N ILE A 121 13.86 25.39 -5.46
CA ILE A 121 14.76 25.24 -6.63
C ILE A 121 15.74 26.42 -6.68
N CYS A 122 15.26 27.66 -6.59
CA CYS A 122 16.11 28.84 -6.62
C CYS A 122 16.74 29.15 -5.27
N ASN A 123 16.28 28.53 -4.17
CA ASN A 123 16.77 28.71 -2.79
C ASN A 123 16.61 30.16 -2.27
N ILE A 124 15.56 30.85 -2.68
CA ILE A 124 15.24 32.23 -2.23
C ILE A 124 14.53 32.16 -0.90
N PRO A 125 14.90 32.95 0.11
CA PRO A 125 14.24 32.99 1.42
C PRO A 125 12.77 33.41 1.31
N ALA A 126 11.92 32.84 2.17
CA ALA A 126 10.48 33.13 2.17
C ALA A 126 10.16 34.62 2.40
N THR A 127 11.01 35.34 3.13
CA THR A 127 10.88 36.79 3.36
C THR A 127 11.03 37.57 2.06
N GLN A 128 12.00 37.23 1.23
CA GLN A 128 12.21 37.83 -0.10
C GLN A 128 11.11 37.48 -1.08
N ILE A 129 10.65 36.22 -1.07
CA ILE A 129 9.49 35.77 -1.89
C ILE A 129 8.25 36.58 -1.52
N THR A 130 8.03 36.83 -0.22
CA THR A 130 6.90 37.61 0.26
C THR A 130 7.03 39.11 -0.15
N ALA A 131 8.22 39.68 -0.07
CA ALA A 131 8.48 41.03 -0.52
C ALA A 131 8.23 41.18 -2.03
N LEU A 132 8.73 40.21 -2.82
CA LEU A 132 8.55 40.15 -4.27
C LEU A 132 7.07 40.00 -4.66
N LYS A 133 6.33 39.11 -3.96
CA LYS A 133 4.90 38.97 -4.12
C LYS A 133 4.16 40.29 -3.84
N ASN A 134 4.47 40.93 -2.72
CA ASN A 134 3.82 42.20 -2.32
C ASN A 134 4.11 43.31 -3.33
N PHE A 135 5.32 43.37 -3.88
CA PHE A 135 5.68 44.30 -4.94
C PHE A 135 4.86 44.04 -6.23
N ILE A 136 4.72 42.77 -6.65
CA ILE A 136 3.98 42.42 -7.88
C ILE A 136 2.47 42.67 -7.70
N THR A 137 1.90 42.29 -6.53
CA THR A 137 0.46 42.41 -6.28
C THR A 137 0.01 43.73 -5.72
N GLY A 138 0.95 44.53 -5.19
CA GLY A 138 0.69 45.86 -4.59
C GLY A 138 0.12 46.85 -5.57
N THR A 139 -0.66 47.79 -5.09
CA THR A 139 -1.22 48.85 -5.93
C THR A 139 -0.12 49.81 -6.46
N THR A 140 -0.39 50.42 -7.62
CA THR A 140 0.53 51.42 -8.22
C THR A 140 0.74 52.62 -7.30
N GLU A 141 -0.25 52.97 -6.47
CA GLU A 141 -0.14 54.01 -5.45
C GLU A 141 0.89 53.70 -4.35
N SER A 142 1.07 52.39 -4.03
CA SER A 142 2.09 51.91 -3.08
C SER A 142 3.40 51.50 -3.77
N GLY A 143 3.61 51.85 -5.04
CA GLY A 143 4.81 51.49 -5.81
C GLY A 143 4.81 50.07 -6.35
N GLY A 144 3.72 49.31 -6.20
CA GLY A 144 3.53 47.97 -6.73
C GLY A 144 3.11 47.94 -8.20
N LEU A 145 2.99 46.75 -8.76
CA LEU A 145 2.65 46.53 -10.18
C LEU A 145 1.17 46.24 -10.44
N GLY A 146 0.38 45.95 -9.41
CA GLY A 146 -1.07 45.72 -9.51
C GLY A 146 -1.46 44.41 -10.21
N ILE A 147 -0.57 43.43 -10.27
CA ILE A 147 -0.79 42.17 -11.02
C ILE A 147 -1.40 41.12 -10.11
N ALA A 148 -2.49 40.50 -10.55
CA ALA A 148 -3.09 39.36 -9.86
C ALA A 148 -2.30 38.07 -10.14
N LEU A 149 -1.98 37.31 -9.06
CA LEU A 149 -1.30 36.01 -9.13
C LEU A 149 -2.29 34.89 -8.76
N ASP A 150 -2.15 33.72 -9.37
CA ASP A 150 -2.94 32.54 -8.98
C ASP A 150 -2.53 32.09 -7.56
N ALA A 151 -3.48 32.05 -6.65
CA ALA A 151 -3.25 31.67 -5.25
C ALA A 151 -2.63 30.27 -5.08
N ARG A 152 -2.78 29.38 -6.06
CA ARG A 152 -2.25 28.02 -6.04
C ARG A 152 -0.83 27.90 -6.56
N ASN A 153 -0.42 28.80 -7.47
CA ASN A 153 0.86 28.73 -8.19
C ASN A 153 1.63 30.05 -8.12
N VAL A 154 1.55 30.75 -6.99
CA VAL A 154 2.10 32.10 -6.79
C VAL A 154 3.55 32.23 -7.26
N GLU A 155 4.42 31.32 -6.84
CA GLU A 155 5.86 31.40 -7.17
C GLU A 155 6.14 31.11 -8.66
N ILE A 156 5.35 30.23 -9.27
CA ILE A 156 5.42 29.94 -10.70
C ILE A 156 5.01 31.18 -11.50
N ASP A 157 3.91 31.82 -11.11
CA ASP A 157 3.45 33.06 -11.76
C ASP A 157 4.46 34.19 -11.61
N ILE A 158 5.09 34.31 -10.45
CA ILE A 158 6.19 35.27 -10.24
C ILE A 158 7.34 35.00 -11.20
N ILE A 159 7.80 33.74 -11.34
CA ILE A 159 8.87 33.37 -12.29
C ILE A 159 8.48 33.73 -13.72
N ASN A 160 7.28 33.35 -14.14
CA ASN A 160 6.78 33.65 -15.49
C ASN A 160 6.67 35.17 -15.73
N TYR A 161 6.22 35.91 -14.70
CA TYR A 161 6.12 37.37 -14.80
C TYR A 161 7.51 38.01 -14.92
N ILE A 162 8.50 37.59 -14.12
CA ILE A 162 9.88 38.08 -14.18
C ILE A 162 10.46 37.80 -15.58
N LYS A 163 10.31 36.58 -16.08
CA LYS A 163 10.83 36.19 -17.41
C LYS A 163 10.23 37.02 -18.55
N ASN A 164 8.96 37.36 -18.45
CA ASN A 164 8.28 38.14 -19.46
C ASN A 164 8.57 39.67 -19.33
N ASN A 165 9.14 40.12 -18.20
CA ASN A 165 9.39 41.52 -17.90
C ASN A 165 10.84 41.75 -17.45
N MET A 166 11.79 41.19 -18.17
CA MET A 166 13.23 41.31 -17.85
C MET A 166 13.74 42.76 -17.77
N SER A 167 13.06 43.71 -18.40
CA SER A 167 13.35 45.13 -18.27
C SER A 167 13.14 45.70 -16.83
N LEU A 168 12.40 45.00 -15.99
CA LEU A 168 12.14 45.32 -14.59
C LEU A 168 13.01 44.47 -13.65
N PHE A 169 13.97 43.74 -14.15
CA PHE A 169 14.74 42.79 -13.34
C PHE A 169 15.43 43.42 -12.14
N ASP A 170 16.04 44.60 -12.31
CA ASP A 170 16.71 45.34 -11.23
C ASP A 170 15.73 45.65 -10.09
N ARG A 171 14.49 46.00 -10.40
CA ARG A 171 13.44 46.24 -9.40
C ARG A 171 13.01 44.95 -8.66
N PHE A 172 13.03 43.81 -9.33
CA PHE A 172 12.77 42.52 -8.68
C PHE A 172 13.92 42.15 -7.74
N VAL A 173 15.18 42.38 -8.15
CA VAL A 173 16.37 42.14 -7.34
C VAL A 173 16.38 43.04 -6.09
N GLU A 174 15.90 44.28 -6.20
CA GLU A 174 15.76 45.20 -5.03
C GLU A 174 14.87 44.58 -3.94
N HIS A 175 13.81 43.84 -4.31
CA HIS A 175 12.90 43.18 -3.35
C HIS A 175 13.35 41.78 -2.98
N ALA A 176 14.15 41.12 -3.80
CA ALA A 176 14.69 39.78 -3.61
C ALA A 176 16.15 39.70 -4.09
N PRO A 177 17.13 40.14 -3.30
CA PRO A 177 18.53 40.15 -3.71
C PRO A 177 19.09 38.80 -4.12
N ASP A 178 18.63 37.71 -3.52
CA ASP A 178 19.08 36.35 -3.88
C ASP A 178 18.57 35.90 -5.26
N LEU A 179 17.73 36.71 -5.93
CA LEU A 179 17.33 36.52 -7.30
C LEU A 179 18.47 36.76 -8.29
N GLU A 180 19.42 37.65 -7.94
CA GLU A 180 20.62 37.89 -8.68
C GLU A 180 21.51 36.67 -8.67
N GLY A 181 21.71 36.05 -9.81
CA GLY A 181 22.43 34.76 -9.94
C GLY A 181 21.60 33.49 -9.71
N ALA A 182 20.31 33.60 -9.37
CA ALA A 182 19.41 32.46 -9.31
C ALA A 182 19.08 31.97 -10.74
N VAL A 183 19.21 30.67 -10.96
CA VAL A 183 18.78 30.03 -12.22
C VAL A 183 17.27 29.80 -12.16
N LEU A 184 16.52 30.66 -12.86
CA LEU A 184 15.06 30.53 -12.94
C LEU A 184 14.67 29.35 -13.83
N PRO A 185 13.95 28.34 -13.32
CA PRO A 185 13.59 27.17 -14.10
C PRO A 185 12.69 27.53 -15.30
N ASN A 186 13.00 26.95 -16.45
CA ASN A 186 12.15 27.07 -17.64
C ASN A 186 11.16 25.89 -17.66
N PHE A 187 9.89 26.18 -17.45
CA PHE A 187 8.82 25.17 -17.43
C PHE A 187 8.30 24.81 -18.83
N THR A 188 8.72 25.55 -19.87
CA THR A 188 8.27 25.30 -21.24
C THR A 188 9.08 24.18 -21.87
N VAL A 189 8.41 23.09 -22.22
CA VAL A 189 9.00 21.93 -22.88
C VAL A 189 8.19 21.62 -24.13
N MET A 190 8.84 21.52 -25.28
CA MET A 190 8.19 21.26 -26.58
C MET A 190 7.01 22.22 -26.88
N GLY A 191 7.11 23.48 -26.43
CA GLY A 191 6.06 24.48 -26.59
C GLY A 191 4.91 24.39 -25.57
N LEU A 192 4.93 23.43 -24.65
CA LEU A 192 3.97 23.28 -23.58
C LEU A 192 4.53 23.85 -22.27
N ASP A 193 3.81 24.74 -21.63
CA ASP A 193 4.15 25.32 -20.34
C ASP A 193 3.67 24.38 -19.21
N LEU A 194 4.58 23.55 -18.69
CA LEU A 194 4.29 22.57 -17.64
C LEU A 194 3.94 23.18 -16.28
N SER A 195 4.13 24.49 -16.12
CA SER A 195 3.75 25.20 -14.90
C SER A 195 2.24 25.38 -14.80
N LYS A 196 1.55 25.39 -15.93
CA LYS A 196 0.11 25.62 -15.99
C LYS A 196 -0.69 24.34 -15.71
N THR A 197 -1.92 24.56 -15.22
CA THR A 197 -2.88 23.47 -15.02
C THR A 197 -3.48 23.01 -16.36
N PRO A 198 -3.71 21.71 -16.56
CA PRO A 198 -4.29 21.16 -17.78
C PRO A 198 -5.82 21.33 -17.84
N MET A 199 -6.32 22.55 -17.55
CA MET A 199 -7.75 22.82 -17.59
C MET A 199 -8.30 22.69 -19.01
N PRO A 200 -9.42 21.97 -19.19
CA PRO A 200 -10.04 21.84 -20.50
C PRO A 200 -10.48 23.21 -21.03
N SER A 201 -10.02 23.57 -22.23
CA SER A 201 -10.45 24.74 -22.96
C SER A 201 -10.62 24.35 -24.44
N LEU A 202 -11.76 24.75 -25.03
CA LEU A 202 -12.06 24.45 -26.42
C LEU A 202 -11.59 25.56 -27.36
N ASN A 203 -11.39 26.77 -26.81
CA ASN A 203 -11.05 27.92 -27.65
C ASN A 203 -10.18 28.94 -26.88
N PRO A 204 -8.85 29.00 -27.07
CA PRO A 204 -8.04 28.05 -27.83
C PRO A 204 -7.95 26.68 -27.15
N PHE A 205 -7.70 25.61 -27.92
CA PHE A 205 -7.54 24.28 -27.39
C PHE A 205 -6.29 24.19 -26.52
N ASN A 206 -6.47 23.75 -25.26
CA ASN A 206 -5.35 23.59 -24.33
C ASN A 206 -4.67 22.22 -24.50
N TRP A 207 -3.53 22.18 -25.17
CA TRP A 207 -2.75 20.96 -25.40
C TRP A 207 -2.26 20.28 -24.11
N LEU A 208 -2.23 20.99 -22.98
CA LEU A 208 -1.87 20.39 -21.69
C LEU A 208 -2.84 19.29 -21.26
N VAL A 209 -4.07 19.27 -21.75
CA VAL A 209 -5.08 18.21 -21.50
C VAL A 209 -4.59 16.83 -21.98
N VAL A 210 -3.64 16.80 -22.91
CA VAL A 210 -3.04 15.53 -23.38
C VAL A 210 -2.25 14.84 -22.27
N ILE A 211 -1.67 15.58 -21.33
CA ILE A 211 -0.88 15.01 -20.22
C ILE A 211 -1.74 14.13 -19.31
N PRO A 212 -2.88 14.56 -18.74
CA PRO A 212 -3.78 13.69 -17.98
C PRO A 212 -4.26 12.44 -18.75
N ILE A 213 -4.48 12.58 -20.06
CA ILE A 213 -4.88 11.44 -20.90
C ILE A 213 -3.74 10.42 -20.99
N ILE A 214 -2.51 10.86 -21.23
CA ILE A 214 -1.34 9.98 -21.27
C ILE A 214 -1.12 9.37 -19.88
N THR A 215 -1.22 10.15 -18.80
CA THR A 215 -1.11 9.66 -17.42
C THR A 215 -2.10 8.52 -17.18
N PHE A 216 -3.36 8.70 -17.56
CA PHE A 216 -4.38 7.67 -17.41
C PHE A 216 -4.01 6.39 -18.15
N ILE A 217 -3.63 6.49 -19.43
CA ILE A 217 -3.26 5.33 -20.25
C ILE A 217 -2.07 4.61 -19.65
N VAL A 218 -1.01 5.35 -19.29
CA VAL A 218 0.20 4.79 -18.69
C VAL A 218 -0.11 4.10 -17.36
N MET A 219 -0.92 4.71 -16.49
CA MET A 219 -1.32 4.11 -15.22
C MET A 219 -2.08 2.80 -15.42
N ILE A 220 -3.04 2.74 -16.34
CA ILE A 220 -3.80 1.52 -16.63
C ILE A 220 -2.89 0.42 -17.19
N VAL A 221 -2.01 0.76 -18.13
CA VAL A 221 -1.07 -0.22 -18.71
C VAL A 221 -0.12 -0.74 -17.62
N SER A 222 0.49 0.17 -16.85
CA SER A 222 1.37 -0.16 -15.73
C SER A 222 0.68 -1.05 -14.70
N GLN A 223 -0.56 -0.73 -14.33
CA GLN A 223 -1.36 -1.53 -13.40
C GLN A 223 -1.60 -2.96 -13.92
N LYS A 224 -1.96 -3.11 -15.20
CA LYS A 224 -2.13 -4.43 -15.82
C LYS A 224 -0.83 -5.23 -15.87
N ILE A 225 0.29 -4.59 -16.17
CA ILE A 225 1.59 -5.24 -16.17
C ILE A 225 1.96 -5.66 -14.74
N MET A 226 1.84 -4.76 -13.76
CA MET A 226 2.16 -5.05 -12.36
C MET A 226 1.31 -6.19 -11.77
N GLN A 227 0.04 -6.32 -12.18
CA GLN A 227 -0.81 -7.45 -11.77
C GLN A 227 -0.25 -8.81 -12.19
N LYS A 228 0.38 -8.90 -13.37
CA LYS A 228 1.00 -10.15 -13.84
C LYS A 228 2.22 -10.57 -13.00
N PHE A 229 2.91 -9.60 -12.42
CA PHE A 229 4.14 -9.80 -11.63
C PHE A 229 3.91 -9.71 -10.11
N SER A 230 2.67 -9.52 -9.68
CA SER A 230 2.29 -9.45 -8.27
C SER A 230 1.49 -10.67 -7.86
N TYR A 231 1.65 -11.10 -6.63
CA TYR A 231 0.79 -12.13 -6.07
C TYR A 231 -0.67 -11.63 -6.02
N GLN A 232 -1.56 -12.43 -6.60
CA GLN A 232 -3.00 -12.23 -6.54
C GLN A 232 -3.59 -13.25 -5.58
N SER A 233 -4.10 -12.80 -4.43
CA SER A 233 -4.75 -13.72 -3.51
C SER A 233 -6.02 -14.31 -4.15
N PRO A 234 -6.44 -15.52 -3.79
CA PRO A 234 -7.68 -16.11 -4.29
C PRO A 234 -8.91 -15.23 -4.02
N GLU A 235 -8.85 -14.44 -2.94
CA GLU A 235 -9.87 -13.44 -2.60
C GLU A 235 -9.91 -12.32 -3.63
N THR A 236 -8.74 -11.82 -3.99
CA THR A 236 -8.60 -10.77 -5.00
C THR A 236 -9.02 -11.29 -6.37
N GLN A 237 -8.66 -12.52 -6.75
CA GLN A 237 -9.05 -13.11 -8.04
C GLN A 237 -10.57 -13.32 -8.13
N GLN A 238 -11.20 -13.82 -7.08
CA GLN A 238 -12.64 -14.02 -7.04
C GLN A 238 -13.40 -12.69 -6.98
N ALA A 239 -12.87 -11.71 -6.25
CA ALA A 239 -13.41 -10.37 -6.17
C ALA A 239 -13.17 -9.57 -7.47
N GLN A 240 -12.09 -9.80 -8.22
CA GLN A 240 -11.84 -9.17 -9.52
C GLN A 240 -12.95 -9.44 -10.54
N ASN A 241 -13.65 -10.56 -10.41
CA ASN A 241 -14.84 -10.86 -11.22
C ASN A 241 -16.08 -10.10 -10.72
N GLY A 242 -16.05 -9.55 -9.50
CA GLY A 242 -17.11 -8.74 -8.92
C GLY A 242 -17.07 -7.28 -9.42
N CYS A 243 -18.25 -6.67 -9.56
CA CYS A 243 -18.39 -5.26 -10.01
C CYS A 243 -17.63 -4.29 -9.08
N SER A 244 -17.69 -4.49 -7.76
CA SER A 244 -17.09 -3.60 -6.77
C SER A 244 -15.56 -3.51 -6.87
N MET A 245 -14.88 -4.63 -7.15
CA MET A 245 -13.42 -4.64 -7.29
C MET A 245 -12.97 -4.02 -8.62
N LYS A 246 -13.72 -4.21 -9.69
CA LYS A 246 -13.48 -3.51 -10.97
C LYS A 246 -13.62 -2.00 -10.78
N VAL A 247 -14.66 -1.54 -10.09
CA VAL A 247 -14.84 -0.13 -9.76
C VAL A 247 -13.65 0.39 -8.96
N MET A 248 -13.21 -0.31 -7.91
CA MET A 248 -12.06 0.09 -7.11
C MET A 248 -10.75 0.11 -7.92
N GLN A 249 -10.57 -0.81 -8.85
CA GLN A 249 -9.39 -0.85 -9.73
C GLN A 249 -9.31 0.34 -10.68
N TRP A 250 -10.46 0.78 -11.23
CA TRP A 250 -10.53 1.91 -12.14
C TRP A 250 -10.61 3.26 -11.41
N SER A 251 -11.13 3.28 -10.18
CA SER A 251 -11.29 4.51 -9.40
C SER A 251 -9.96 5.19 -9.07
N MET A 252 -8.92 4.42 -8.72
CA MET A 252 -7.60 5.00 -8.37
C MET A 252 -6.98 5.82 -9.52
N PRO A 253 -6.82 5.29 -10.75
CA PRO A 253 -6.36 6.10 -11.88
C PRO A 253 -7.27 7.28 -12.19
N LEU A 254 -8.58 7.11 -12.11
CA LEU A 254 -9.54 8.19 -12.37
C LEU A 254 -9.42 9.32 -11.34
N VAL A 255 -9.31 9.00 -10.05
CA VAL A 255 -9.10 9.99 -9.00
C VAL A 255 -7.77 10.72 -9.18
N SER A 256 -6.69 10.00 -9.53
CA SER A 256 -5.39 10.64 -9.81
C SER A 256 -5.47 11.64 -10.95
N VAL A 257 -6.10 11.27 -12.05
CA VAL A 257 -6.31 12.17 -13.21
C VAL A 257 -7.21 13.35 -12.86
N ALA A 258 -8.29 13.13 -12.08
CA ALA A 258 -9.15 14.21 -11.63
C ALA A 258 -8.38 15.24 -10.75
N ILE A 259 -7.48 14.77 -9.90
CA ILE A 259 -6.59 15.63 -9.10
C ILE A 259 -5.63 16.39 -10.03
N GLU A 260 -5.09 15.75 -11.06
CA GLU A 260 -4.13 16.34 -12.00
C GLU A 260 -4.69 17.57 -12.73
N PHE A 261 -5.99 17.61 -13.03
CA PHE A 261 -6.63 18.79 -13.62
C PHE A 261 -6.56 20.05 -12.73
N GLY A 262 -6.36 19.89 -11.42
CA GLY A 262 -6.21 20.99 -10.48
C GLY A 262 -4.75 21.34 -10.14
N LEU A 263 -3.77 20.61 -10.67
CA LEU A 263 -2.36 20.75 -10.37
C LEU A 263 -1.56 21.21 -11.59
N ALA A 264 -0.33 21.72 -11.37
CA ALA A 264 0.60 22.01 -12.46
C ALA A 264 0.90 20.75 -13.29
N SER A 265 0.92 20.88 -14.61
CA SER A 265 1.11 19.74 -15.54
C SER A 265 2.43 18.98 -15.33
N ALA A 266 3.43 19.62 -14.75
CA ALA A 266 4.69 18.99 -14.34
C ALA A 266 4.49 17.79 -13.39
N ILE A 267 3.43 17.81 -12.56
CA ILE A 267 3.10 16.71 -11.64
C ILE A 267 2.58 15.52 -12.43
N GLY A 268 1.76 15.73 -13.45
CA GLY A 268 1.32 14.67 -14.35
C GLY A 268 2.48 14.00 -15.08
N VAL A 269 3.42 14.81 -15.58
CA VAL A 269 4.66 14.30 -16.20
C VAL A 269 5.46 13.44 -15.21
N TYR A 270 5.61 13.88 -13.97
CA TYR A 270 6.24 13.06 -12.92
C TYR A 270 5.49 11.74 -12.71
N TRP A 271 4.16 11.75 -12.68
CA TRP A 271 3.37 10.52 -12.50
C TRP A 271 3.55 9.54 -13.67
N ILE A 272 3.67 10.04 -14.90
CA ILE A 272 3.99 9.22 -16.08
C ILE A 272 5.33 8.53 -15.89
N PHE A 273 6.40 9.30 -15.64
CA PHE A 273 7.74 8.75 -15.47
C PHE A 273 7.81 7.75 -14.33
N ARG A 274 7.25 8.09 -13.19
CA ARG A 274 7.18 7.21 -12.04
C ARG A 274 6.46 5.90 -12.33
N SER A 275 5.30 5.95 -12.95
CA SER A 275 4.55 4.73 -13.30
C SER A 275 5.34 3.80 -14.20
N ILE A 276 6.10 4.35 -15.15
CA ILE A 276 6.98 3.58 -16.03
C ILE A 276 8.13 2.98 -15.21
N LEU A 277 8.84 3.78 -14.39
CA LEU A 277 9.97 3.33 -13.59
C LEU A 277 9.56 2.24 -12.60
N GLN A 278 8.45 2.41 -11.87
CA GLN A 278 7.90 1.40 -10.96
C GLN A 278 7.52 0.11 -11.68
N THR A 279 7.02 0.21 -12.91
CA THR A 279 6.70 -0.98 -13.71
C THR A 279 7.97 -1.74 -14.07
N ILE A 280 9.02 -1.04 -14.50
CA ILE A 280 10.33 -1.63 -14.81
C ILE A 280 10.95 -2.26 -13.55
N GLU A 281 10.97 -1.53 -12.44
CA GLU A 281 11.45 -2.01 -11.15
C GLU A 281 10.71 -3.29 -10.73
N ARG A 282 9.39 -3.30 -10.84
CA ARG A 282 8.57 -4.47 -10.51
C ARG A 282 8.90 -5.69 -11.34
N ILE A 283 9.10 -5.51 -12.65
CA ILE A 283 9.50 -6.59 -13.55
C ILE A 283 10.87 -7.16 -13.15
N ILE A 284 11.85 -6.29 -12.86
CA ILE A 284 13.21 -6.68 -12.47
C ILE A 284 13.15 -7.46 -11.14
N ILE A 285 12.53 -6.89 -10.11
CA ILE A 285 12.44 -7.51 -8.78
C ILE A 285 11.70 -8.84 -8.85
N SER A 286 10.62 -8.93 -9.62
CA SER A 286 9.86 -10.18 -9.76
C SER A 286 10.63 -11.27 -10.50
N LYS A 287 11.53 -10.92 -11.43
CA LYS A 287 12.43 -11.89 -12.09
C LYS A 287 13.56 -12.34 -11.16
N LEU A 288 14.11 -11.44 -10.35
CA LEU A 288 15.16 -11.77 -9.38
C LEU A 288 14.62 -12.57 -8.19
N MET A 289 13.40 -12.31 -7.78
CA MET A 289 12.72 -12.97 -6.65
C MET A 289 11.34 -13.45 -7.11
N PRO A 290 11.27 -14.59 -7.83
CA PRO A 290 10.02 -15.09 -8.39
C PRO A 290 9.07 -15.57 -7.29
N LEU A 291 7.77 -15.50 -7.60
CA LEU A 291 6.72 -16.09 -6.75
C LEU A 291 6.81 -17.60 -6.78
N PRO A 292 6.55 -18.28 -5.65
CA PRO A 292 6.54 -19.73 -5.59
C PRO A 292 5.42 -20.30 -6.49
N LYS A 293 5.72 -21.43 -7.13
CA LYS A 293 4.74 -22.23 -7.86
C LYS A 293 4.36 -23.42 -6.98
N PHE A 294 3.10 -23.78 -6.95
CA PHE A 294 2.58 -24.87 -6.14
C PHE A 294 2.14 -26.03 -7.02
N THR A 295 2.39 -27.23 -6.52
CA THR A 295 1.94 -28.49 -7.13
C THR A 295 0.61 -28.92 -6.53
N GLU A 296 -0.04 -29.91 -7.10
CA GLU A 296 -1.25 -30.49 -6.51
C GLU A 296 -0.99 -31.15 -5.14
N GLU A 297 0.23 -31.63 -4.92
CA GLU A 297 0.66 -32.21 -3.65
C GLU A 297 0.67 -31.16 -2.54
N ASP A 298 1.17 -29.95 -2.81
CA ASP A 298 1.16 -28.85 -1.85
C ASP A 298 -0.26 -28.49 -1.39
N TYR A 299 -1.22 -28.53 -2.32
CA TYR A 299 -2.63 -28.29 -2.00
C TYR A 299 -3.25 -29.42 -1.17
N LYS A 300 -2.97 -30.69 -1.51
CA LYS A 300 -3.44 -31.86 -0.75
C LYS A 300 -2.87 -31.86 0.66
N GLU A 301 -1.59 -31.57 0.80
CA GLU A 301 -0.95 -31.47 2.12
C GLU A 301 -1.55 -30.33 2.96
N ALA A 302 -1.79 -29.15 2.37
CA ALA A 302 -2.45 -28.05 3.04
C ALA A 302 -3.88 -28.41 3.49
N GLU A 303 -4.65 -29.16 2.68
CA GLU A 303 -5.96 -29.68 3.05
C GLU A 303 -5.87 -30.66 4.22
N ARG A 304 -4.90 -31.58 4.21
CA ARG A 304 -4.63 -32.49 5.33
C ARG A 304 -4.37 -31.71 6.61
N GLN A 305 -3.48 -30.72 6.54
CA GLN A 305 -3.15 -29.87 7.69
C GLN A 305 -4.35 -29.03 8.18
N ALA A 306 -5.21 -28.55 7.29
CA ALA A 306 -6.40 -27.80 7.66
C ALA A 306 -7.41 -28.66 8.42
N ASN A 307 -7.52 -29.94 8.08
CA ASN A 307 -8.46 -30.89 8.68
C ASN A 307 -7.91 -31.53 9.98
N MET A 308 -6.62 -31.37 10.27
CA MET A 308 -6.01 -31.88 11.48
C MET A 308 -6.55 -31.23 12.77
N SER A 309 -6.75 -32.02 13.81
CA SER A 309 -7.06 -31.50 15.14
C SER A 309 -5.88 -30.68 15.73
N ASN A 310 -6.16 -29.75 16.62
CA ASN A 310 -5.11 -28.96 17.30
C ASN A 310 -4.11 -29.85 18.05
N LYS A 311 -4.53 -31.00 18.54
CA LYS A 311 -3.68 -31.97 19.24
C LYS A 311 -2.71 -32.67 18.29
N GLN A 312 -3.15 -33.04 17.08
CA GLN A 312 -2.33 -33.61 16.03
C GLN A 312 -1.28 -32.63 15.52
N ARG A 313 -1.69 -31.36 15.26
CA ARG A 313 -0.76 -30.29 14.83
C ARG A 313 0.36 -30.04 15.85
N LYS A 314 0.02 -30.03 17.17
CA LYS A 314 1.03 -29.89 18.23
C LYS A 314 2.00 -31.06 18.29
N ARG A 315 1.54 -32.28 18.02
CA ARG A 315 2.41 -33.48 17.98
C ARG A 315 3.36 -33.44 16.78
N GLU A 316 2.90 -33.08 15.58
CA GLU A 316 3.76 -32.89 14.40
C GLU A 316 4.79 -31.78 14.62
N ALA A 317 4.37 -30.62 15.13
CA ALA A 317 5.26 -29.48 15.41
C ALA A 317 6.33 -29.82 16.48
N SER A 318 6.06 -30.76 17.38
CA SER A 318 7.02 -31.22 18.40
C SER A 318 7.99 -32.29 17.88
N GLY A 319 7.93 -32.63 16.58
CA GLY A 319 8.73 -33.67 15.97
C GLY A 319 8.34 -35.09 16.42
N LYS A 320 7.26 -35.24 17.17
CA LYS A 320 6.74 -36.55 17.52
C LYS A 320 5.98 -37.14 16.34
N PHE A 321 6.35 -38.35 16.00
CA PHE A 321 5.72 -39.10 14.91
C PHE A 321 4.19 -39.18 15.07
N VAL A 322 3.47 -38.92 13.98
CA VAL A 322 2.02 -39.09 13.91
C VAL A 322 1.68 -40.07 12.81
N ARG A 323 1.09 -41.20 13.18
CA ARG A 323 0.61 -42.21 12.22
C ARG A 323 -0.38 -41.57 11.26
N SER A 324 0.00 -41.49 9.99
CA SER A 324 -0.88 -41.01 8.91
C SER A 324 -1.51 -42.20 8.23
N LEU A 325 -2.84 -42.17 8.02
CA LEU A 325 -3.56 -43.22 7.29
C LEU A 325 -3.03 -43.41 5.87
N HIS A 326 -2.37 -42.41 5.27
CA HIS A 326 -1.80 -42.48 3.93
C HIS A 326 -0.51 -43.32 3.82
N HIS A 327 0.19 -43.55 4.93
CA HIS A 327 1.45 -44.31 4.93
C HIS A 327 1.35 -45.68 5.61
N ILE A 328 0.14 -46.15 5.88
CA ILE A 328 -0.05 -47.46 6.55
C ILE A 328 0.44 -48.62 5.67
N ASP A 329 0.34 -48.48 4.35
CA ASP A 329 0.70 -49.52 3.37
C ASP A 329 2.03 -49.22 2.66
N ASP A 330 2.77 -48.19 3.07
CA ASP A 330 4.09 -47.83 2.51
C ASP A 330 5.18 -48.57 3.28
N GLU A 331 5.74 -49.64 2.67
CA GLU A 331 6.75 -50.50 3.30
C GLU A 331 8.01 -49.73 3.73
N GLU A 332 8.47 -48.77 2.91
CA GLU A 332 9.66 -47.95 3.20
C GLU A 332 9.42 -46.97 4.39
N TYR A 333 8.18 -46.48 4.50
CA TYR A 333 7.79 -45.64 5.61
C TYR A 333 7.66 -46.40 6.93
N ILE A 334 7.08 -47.62 6.87
CA ILE A 334 6.92 -48.54 7.99
C ILE A 334 8.30 -48.95 8.54
N GLU A 335 9.24 -49.26 7.65
CA GLU A 335 10.58 -49.68 8.04
C GLU A 335 11.40 -48.59 8.72
N ARG A 336 11.32 -47.34 8.18
CA ARG A 336 11.99 -46.16 8.77
C ARG A 336 11.44 -45.76 10.15
N HIS A 337 10.18 -46.04 10.43
CA HIS A 337 9.47 -45.60 11.64
C HIS A 337 8.99 -46.75 12.52
N LYS A 338 9.60 -47.90 12.38
CA LYS A 338 9.21 -49.16 13.05
C LYS A 338 9.13 -49.02 14.56
N GLU A 339 10.10 -48.32 15.18
CA GLU A 339 10.14 -48.08 16.62
C GLU A 339 9.02 -47.16 17.10
N ASP A 340 8.74 -46.09 16.34
CA ASP A 340 7.67 -45.12 16.66
C ASP A 340 6.27 -45.71 16.48
N LEU A 341 6.09 -46.59 15.47
CA LEU A 341 4.84 -47.32 15.23
C LEU A 341 4.56 -48.32 16.35
N ALA A 342 5.59 -49.05 16.83
CA ALA A 342 5.47 -49.99 17.94
C ALA A 342 5.09 -49.26 19.26
N ALA A 343 5.68 -48.09 19.52
CA ALA A 343 5.34 -47.27 20.68
C ALA A 343 3.90 -46.72 20.63
N LEU A 344 3.36 -46.42 19.44
CA LEU A 344 1.98 -46.00 19.25
C LEU A 344 0.99 -47.15 19.48
N GLU A 345 1.31 -48.36 18.98
CA GLU A 345 0.48 -49.55 19.22
C GLU A 345 0.42 -49.97 20.68
N GLU A 346 1.54 -49.76 21.43
CA GLU A 346 1.57 -50.03 22.86
C GLU A 346 0.74 -49.00 23.65
N ALA A 347 0.70 -47.73 23.20
CA ALA A 347 -0.09 -46.66 23.80
C ALA A 347 -1.60 -46.77 23.51
N GLU A 348 -2.00 -47.48 22.43
CA GLU A 348 -3.41 -47.70 22.05
C GLU A 348 -4.02 -48.97 22.67
N LYS A 349 -3.23 -49.83 23.28
CA LYS A 349 -3.78 -50.99 24.02
C LYS A 349 -4.66 -50.52 25.18
N PRO A 350 -5.92 -50.98 25.26
CA PRO A 350 -6.84 -50.55 26.31
C PRO A 350 -6.25 -50.93 27.68
N VAL A 351 -6.02 -49.92 28.50
CA VAL A 351 -5.66 -50.15 29.91
C VAL A 351 -6.77 -50.96 30.56
N ALA A 352 -6.52 -52.25 30.85
CA ALA A 352 -7.44 -53.10 31.54
C ALA A 352 -7.89 -52.41 32.86
N LYS A 353 -9.18 -52.19 33.01
CA LYS A 353 -9.79 -51.63 34.22
C LYS A 353 -9.35 -52.51 35.38
N LYS A 354 -8.50 -52.01 36.26
CA LYS A 354 -8.32 -52.58 37.57
C LYS A 354 -9.64 -52.39 38.32
N GLU A 355 -10.29 -53.53 38.62
CA GLU A 355 -11.42 -53.59 39.54
C GLU A 355 -11.02 -52.97 40.89
N VAL A 356 -11.64 -51.88 41.25
CA VAL A 356 -11.59 -51.34 42.60
C VAL A 356 -12.60 -52.09 43.40
N LYS A 357 -12.11 -52.98 44.27
CA LYS A 357 -12.91 -53.63 45.37
C LYS A 357 -13.49 -52.54 46.26
N ASN A 358 -14.80 -52.50 46.30
CA ASN A 358 -15.57 -51.76 47.29
C ASN A 358 -15.39 -52.39 48.68
N THR A 359 -14.94 -51.64 49.62
CA THR A 359 -15.17 -51.87 51.03
C THR A 359 -15.94 -50.67 51.61
N PRO A 360 -17.02 -50.93 52.38
CA PRO A 360 -17.80 -49.86 52.91
C PRO A 360 -17.26 -49.42 54.26
N ASP A 361 -17.04 -48.14 54.47
CA ASP A 361 -16.92 -47.64 55.85
C ASP A 361 -17.82 -46.41 56.01
N LYS A 362 -18.57 -46.57 57.10
CA LYS A 362 -19.50 -45.58 57.65
C LYS A 362 -18.71 -44.46 58.33
N ASN A 363 -19.03 -43.23 58.12
CA ASN A 363 -19.30 -42.37 59.28
C ASN A 363 -20.10 -41.13 58.93
N GLU A 364 -21.04 -40.86 59.78
CA GLU A 364 -21.94 -39.73 59.83
C GLU A 364 -21.24 -38.43 60.24
N GLY A 365 -21.72 -37.30 59.75
CA GLY A 365 -21.35 -35.99 60.27
C GLY A 365 -22.05 -34.86 59.54
N LYS A 366 -23.16 -34.41 60.14
CA LYS A 366 -23.92 -33.21 59.83
C LYS A 366 -23.03 -31.97 59.72
N THR A 367 -23.34 -31.03 58.82
CA THR A 367 -23.94 -29.72 59.12
C THR A 367 -23.83 -28.76 57.94
N ASP A 368 -24.93 -28.17 57.72
CA ASP A 368 -25.31 -26.77 57.42
C ASP A 368 -25.16 -26.18 56.02
N ALA A 369 -26.36 -25.86 55.57
CA ALA A 369 -26.74 -25.02 54.47
C ALA A 369 -26.17 -23.59 54.58
N LYS A 370 -25.84 -22.99 53.45
CA LYS A 370 -26.35 -21.71 52.96
C LYS A 370 -25.60 -21.22 51.76
N ASP A 371 -26.40 -20.69 50.87
CA ASP A 371 -26.18 -19.69 49.85
C ASP A 371 -25.93 -20.17 48.42
N ALA A 372 -27.05 -20.46 47.74
CA ALA A 372 -27.19 -20.36 46.29
C ALA A 372 -27.85 -19.02 45.94
N PRO A 373 -27.38 -18.25 44.96
CA PRO A 373 -28.15 -17.15 44.39
C PRO A 373 -29.07 -17.64 43.27
N ALA A 374 -30.30 -17.09 43.27
CA ALA A 374 -31.42 -17.40 42.44
C ALA A 374 -31.28 -16.95 40.97
N PRO A 375 -32.07 -17.52 40.03
CA PRO A 375 -32.02 -17.20 38.61
C PRO A 375 -32.79 -15.90 38.31
N ILE A 376 -32.21 -15.09 37.39
CA ILE A 376 -32.82 -13.88 36.88
C ILE A 376 -33.90 -14.25 35.85
N LYS A 377 -35.12 -13.80 36.08
CA LYS A 377 -36.28 -13.88 35.19
C LYS A 377 -36.14 -12.86 34.06
N ASN A 378 -36.34 -13.30 32.84
CA ASN A 378 -36.65 -12.45 31.69
C ASN A 378 -38.10 -11.98 31.78
N ASP A 379 -38.32 -10.68 31.81
CA ASP A 379 -39.63 -10.09 31.52
C ASP A 379 -39.60 -9.42 30.14
N GLU A 380 -40.45 -9.91 29.26
CA GLU A 380 -40.88 -9.31 28.01
C GLU A 380 -41.76 -8.07 28.26
N LYS A 381 -41.75 -7.20 27.30
CA LYS A 381 -42.72 -6.23 26.79
C LYS A 381 -42.29 -4.78 26.83
N GLY A 382 -42.17 -4.25 25.66
CA GLY A 382 -42.04 -2.81 25.38
C GLY A 382 -42.25 -2.49 23.90
N SER A 383 -43.52 -2.42 23.56
CA SER A 383 -44.12 -1.89 22.33
C SER A 383 -43.50 -0.55 21.90
N TYR A 384 -43.10 -0.39 20.62
CA TYR A 384 -42.97 0.92 19.98
C TYR A 384 -43.89 1.07 18.78
N LYS A 385 -44.84 2.00 18.95
CA LYS A 385 -45.73 2.55 17.93
C LYS A 385 -44.95 3.44 16.96
N LYS A 386 -45.39 3.39 15.71
CA LYS A 386 -45.11 4.30 14.59
C LYS A 386 -45.28 5.79 14.95
N LYS A 387 -44.36 6.60 14.49
CA LYS A 387 -44.62 7.79 13.65
C LYS A 387 -43.46 7.99 12.67
#